data_38887d48efff0af8e81475f03a818905
#
_entry.id   38887d48efff0af8e81475f03a818905
#
_cell.length_a   1.000
_cell.length_b   1.000
_cell.length_c   1.000
_cell.angle_alpha   90.00
_cell.angle_beta   90.00
_cell.angle_gamma   90.00
#
_symmetry.space_group_name_H-M   'P 1'
#
loop_
_entity.id
_entity.type
_entity.pdbx_description
1 polymer ?
#
loop_
_entity_poly.entity_id
_entity_poly.type
_entity_poly.pdbx_seq_one_letter_code
_entity_poly.pdbx_strand_id
1 'polypeptide(L)'
;IKTYNINPSVAWRANEWLSLGAGVSWQRITANYKSAVGIGGLTPAQTAAIAASTKEFDADDDSWNWNIGALFTVAPQTRIGVSYRSKTKYTLDGNISVTGPSAAINLAGSSGAKTDVDLPDLFILSIAQGIGDQWEILGDVSWMGWSSVKELDIVRTSPSLTSPAGSTAQILETRFKDTWRFALGANYKMRQDIKFRAGIAYDNSPVPNDEYRITSLPDNDRTWLTAGVQWKPTPTSALDFGAAYIWVKETSINNPGWARANPPQGLLRGDYDSYSWLLGAQYSMGF
;
A
#
# COMPACT_ATOMS: atom_id res chain seq x y z
N ILE A 1 4.79 2.06 -8.97
CA ILE A 1 5.14 2.91 -7.82
C ILE A 1 6.36 2.30 -7.15
N LYS A 2 7.35 3.13 -6.80
CA LYS A 2 8.55 2.77 -6.03
C LYS A 2 8.69 3.76 -4.88
N THR A 3 9.05 3.27 -3.69
CA THR A 3 9.31 4.11 -2.52
C THR A 3 10.65 3.77 -1.89
N TYR A 4 11.36 4.79 -1.44
CA TYR A 4 12.56 4.69 -0.62
C TYR A 4 12.28 5.38 0.70
N ASN A 5 12.57 4.71 1.81
CA ASN A 5 12.33 5.25 3.15
C ASN A 5 13.59 5.10 4.01
N ILE A 6 14.00 6.20 4.62
CA ILE A 6 15.09 6.23 5.61
C ILE A 6 14.47 6.74 6.91
N ASN A 7 14.49 5.92 7.95
CA ASN A 7 13.87 6.20 9.24
C ASN A 7 14.88 6.07 10.39
N PRO A 8 15.69 7.09 10.68
CA PRO A 8 16.42 7.16 11.93
C PRO A 8 15.44 7.17 13.12
N SER A 9 15.71 6.31 14.09
CA SER A 9 14.85 6.12 15.25
C SER A 9 15.66 6.02 16.51
N VAL A 10 15.10 6.48 17.62
CA VAL A 10 15.67 6.39 18.96
C VAL A 10 14.72 5.61 19.84
N ALA A 11 15.26 4.67 20.60
CA ALA A 11 14.52 3.95 21.63
C ALA A 11 15.18 4.17 23.00
N TRP A 12 14.35 4.40 24.00
CA TRP A 12 14.79 4.64 25.37
C TRP A 12 13.94 3.81 26.33
N ARG A 13 14.63 3.06 27.19
CA ARG A 13 13.99 2.33 28.29
C ARG A 13 13.85 3.26 29.49
N ALA A 14 12.65 3.79 29.69
CA ALA A 14 12.36 4.75 30.76
C ALA A 14 12.45 4.10 32.16
N ASN A 15 11.99 2.84 32.26
CA ASN A 15 12.08 2.02 33.47
C ASN A 15 11.89 0.52 33.14
N GLU A 16 11.71 -0.34 34.13
CA GLU A 16 11.60 -1.81 33.92
C GLU A 16 10.35 -2.22 33.14
N TRP A 17 9.28 -1.42 33.20
CA TRP A 17 8.00 -1.73 32.57
C TRP A 17 7.67 -0.87 31.33
N LEU A 18 8.45 0.20 31.03
CA LEU A 18 8.16 1.13 29.93
C LEU A 18 9.40 1.40 29.08
N SER A 19 9.28 1.13 27.78
CA SER A 19 10.19 1.62 26.76
C SER A 19 9.44 2.52 25.79
N LEU A 20 10.06 3.61 25.38
CA LEU A 20 9.53 4.59 24.44
C LEU A 20 10.40 4.63 23.18
N GLY A 21 9.80 4.89 22.04
CA GLY A 21 10.51 5.05 20.78
C GLY A 21 9.92 6.19 19.96
N ALA A 22 10.79 6.86 19.20
CA ALA A 22 10.37 7.87 18.25
C ALA A 22 11.31 7.84 17.03
N GLY A 23 10.79 8.17 15.87
CA GLY A 23 11.56 8.24 14.64
C GLY A 23 11.00 9.29 13.69
N VAL A 24 11.86 9.75 12.79
CA VAL A 24 11.51 10.64 11.69
C VAL A 24 11.92 9.95 10.40
N SER A 25 11.02 9.90 9.43
CA SER A 25 11.28 9.29 8.13
C SER A 25 11.38 10.35 7.06
N TRP A 26 12.43 10.28 6.25
CA TRP A 26 12.43 10.81 4.91
C TRP A 26 11.99 9.72 3.94
N GLN A 27 11.07 10.04 3.05
CA GLN A 27 10.55 9.09 2.07
C GLN A 27 10.44 9.73 0.70
N ARG A 28 11.04 9.08 -0.31
CA ARG A 28 10.87 9.41 -1.72
C ARG A 28 9.91 8.45 -2.38
N ILE A 29 8.99 8.96 -3.17
CA ILE A 29 8.08 8.19 -4.02
C ILE A 29 8.34 8.52 -5.49
N THR A 30 8.30 7.50 -6.34
CA THR A 30 8.24 7.64 -7.80
C THR A 30 7.01 6.88 -8.28
N ALA A 31 6.13 7.56 -8.99
CA ALA A 31 4.91 7.01 -9.55
C ALA A 31 5.00 7.02 -11.08
N ASN A 32 4.84 5.86 -11.68
CA ASN A 32 4.67 5.72 -13.12
C ASN A 32 3.32 5.00 -13.33
N TYR A 33 2.41 5.68 -14.00
CA TYR A 33 1.07 5.17 -14.29
C TYR A 33 0.81 5.23 -15.79
N LYS A 34 0.53 4.06 -16.39
CA LYS A 34 0.23 3.92 -17.82
C LYS A 34 -1.22 3.53 -18.03
N SER A 35 -1.83 4.14 -19.02
CA SER A 35 -3.19 3.79 -19.47
C SER A 35 -3.29 3.95 -21.00
N ALA A 36 -4.25 3.23 -21.60
CA ALA A 36 -4.65 3.52 -22.95
C ALA A 36 -5.29 4.93 -23.03
N VAL A 37 -5.13 5.58 -24.16
CA VAL A 37 -5.85 6.81 -24.46
C VAL A 37 -7.24 6.42 -24.93
N GLY A 38 -8.29 6.85 -24.21
CA GLY A 38 -9.68 6.64 -24.62
C GLY A 38 -10.34 7.96 -24.96
N ILE A 39 -10.93 8.07 -26.13
CA ILE A 39 -11.77 9.20 -26.55
C ILE A 39 -13.00 8.63 -27.29
N GLY A 40 -14.19 8.97 -26.84
CA GLY A 40 -15.44 8.59 -27.51
C GLY A 40 -15.77 9.49 -28.72
N GLY A 41 -16.66 9.04 -29.57
CA GLY A 41 -17.26 9.85 -30.65
C GLY A 41 -16.39 10.04 -31.90
N LEU A 42 -15.43 9.14 -32.14
CA LEU A 42 -14.46 9.24 -33.24
C LEU A 42 -14.80 8.31 -34.42
N THR A 43 -14.23 8.63 -35.60
CA THR A 43 -14.26 7.74 -36.75
C THR A 43 -13.46 6.45 -36.50
N PRO A 44 -13.70 5.34 -37.20
CA PRO A 44 -12.94 4.10 -37.02
C PRO A 44 -11.41 4.28 -37.17
N ALA A 45 -10.95 5.11 -38.10
CA ALA A 45 -9.54 5.39 -38.31
C ALA A 45 -8.90 6.18 -37.15
N GLN A 46 -9.64 7.15 -36.60
CA GLN A 46 -9.22 7.89 -35.41
C GLN A 46 -9.23 7.01 -34.17
N THR A 47 -10.23 6.14 -34.03
CA THR A 47 -10.32 5.17 -32.94
C THR A 47 -9.14 4.21 -32.98
N ALA A 48 -8.73 3.71 -34.14
CA ALA A 48 -7.56 2.84 -34.29
C ALA A 48 -6.25 3.54 -33.89
N ALA A 49 -6.06 4.80 -34.33
CA ALA A 49 -4.89 5.57 -33.96
C ALA A 49 -4.81 5.86 -32.45
N ILE A 50 -5.96 6.13 -31.81
CA ILE A 50 -6.05 6.38 -30.36
C ILE A 50 -5.90 5.09 -29.58
N ALA A 51 -6.48 3.99 -30.02
CA ALA A 51 -6.34 2.68 -29.37
C ALA A 51 -4.87 2.21 -29.35
N ALA A 52 -4.05 2.64 -30.34
CA ALA A 52 -2.62 2.38 -30.39
C ALA A 52 -1.79 3.41 -29.59
N SER A 53 -2.45 4.38 -28.90
CA SER A 53 -1.76 5.42 -28.13
C SER A 53 -1.78 5.09 -26.64
N THR A 54 -0.65 5.35 -25.99
CA THR A 54 -0.49 5.17 -24.53
C THR A 54 -0.30 6.54 -23.89
N LYS A 55 -1.00 6.75 -22.79
CA LYS A 55 -0.80 7.88 -21.87
C LYS A 55 -0.01 7.39 -20.67
N GLU A 56 1.05 8.07 -20.34
CA GLU A 56 1.92 7.81 -19.20
C GLU A 56 2.02 9.06 -18.34
N PHE A 57 1.73 8.91 -17.04
CA PHE A 57 2.02 9.90 -16.02
C PHE A 57 3.24 9.41 -15.24
N ASP A 58 4.31 10.21 -15.26
CA ASP A 58 5.57 9.96 -14.55
C ASP A 58 5.86 11.14 -13.65
N ALA A 59 5.94 10.89 -12.33
CA ALA A 59 6.12 11.93 -11.34
C ALA A 59 6.80 11.39 -10.09
N ASP A 60 7.45 12.28 -9.34
CA ASP A 60 8.09 11.95 -8.07
C ASP A 60 7.96 13.08 -7.07
N ASP A 61 8.19 12.76 -5.80
CA ASP A 61 8.24 13.72 -4.70
C ASP A 61 8.96 13.12 -3.48
N ASP A 62 9.44 14.01 -2.62
CA ASP A 62 10.06 13.71 -1.34
C ASP A 62 9.19 14.24 -0.20
N SER A 63 9.01 13.47 0.85
CA SER A 63 8.23 13.92 2.01
C SER A 63 8.77 13.37 3.32
N TRP A 64 8.30 13.94 4.41
CA TRP A 64 8.66 13.58 5.76
C TRP A 64 7.44 13.08 6.53
N ASN A 65 7.66 12.08 7.36
CA ASN A 65 6.70 11.63 8.36
C ASN A 65 7.41 11.28 9.66
N TRP A 66 6.67 11.04 10.71
CA TRP A 66 7.18 10.67 12.01
C TRP A 66 6.43 9.46 12.58
N ASN A 67 7.06 8.79 13.51
CA ASN A 67 6.45 7.70 14.26
C ASN A 67 6.85 7.75 15.72
N ILE A 68 5.93 7.30 16.57
CA ILE A 68 6.14 7.13 18.00
C ILE A 68 5.62 5.76 18.42
N GLY A 69 6.16 5.24 19.51
CA GLY A 69 5.72 3.99 20.09
C GLY A 69 6.05 3.86 21.56
N ALA A 70 5.30 3.01 22.22
CA ALA A 70 5.53 2.61 23.59
C ALA A 70 5.41 1.10 23.72
N LEU A 71 6.27 0.50 24.51
CA LEU A 71 6.22 -0.91 24.89
C LEU A 71 6.12 -1.02 26.40
N PHE A 72 5.03 -1.63 26.87
CA PHE A 72 4.74 -1.88 28.26
C PHE A 72 5.01 -3.35 28.60
N THR A 73 5.88 -3.61 29.56
CA THR A 73 6.07 -4.93 30.17
C THR A 73 5.20 -4.98 31.45
N VAL A 74 3.94 -5.41 31.28
CA VAL A 74 2.94 -5.37 32.37
C VAL A 74 3.07 -6.55 33.33
N ALA A 75 3.73 -7.62 32.90
CA ALA A 75 4.12 -8.78 33.69
C ALA A 75 5.36 -9.44 33.06
N PRO A 76 6.07 -10.35 33.75
CA PRO A 76 7.29 -10.99 33.22
C PRO A 76 7.14 -11.65 31.84
N GLN A 77 5.94 -12.12 31.52
CA GLN A 77 5.62 -12.78 30.25
C GLN A 77 4.60 -12.02 29.40
N THR A 78 4.22 -10.79 29.78
CA THR A 78 3.18 -10.02 29.12
C THR A 78 3.73 -8.67 28.65
N ARG A 79 3.69 -8.43 27.36
CA ARG A 79 4.09 -7.17 26.75
C ARG A 79 2.96 -6.62 25.89
N ILE A 80 2.72 -5.32 26.01
CA ILE A 80 1.75 -4.59 25.21
C ILE A 80 2.49 -3.48 24.45
N GLY A 81 2.35 -3.44 23.15
CA GLY A 81 2.96 -2.44 22.29
C GLY A 81 1.89 -1.52 21.69
N VAL A 82 2.19 -0.24 21.62
CA VAL A 82 1.38 0.76 20.92
C VAL A 82 2.29 1.53 19.99
N SER A 83 1.89 1.70 18.74
CA SER A 83 2.65 2.54 17.81
C SER A 83 1.72 3.33 16.91
N TYR A 84 2.19 4.52 16.54
CA TYR A 84 1.52 5.39 15.58
C TYR A 84 2.55 5.94 14.59
N ARG A 85 2.19 5.94 13.30
CA ARG A 85 2.91 6.59 12.22
C ARG A 85 2.01 7.62 11.58
N SER A 86 2.52 8.84 11.42
CA SER A 86 1.76 9.93 10.80
C SER A 86 1.58 9.73 9.30
N LYS A 87 0.61 10.42 8.72
CA LYS A 87 0.42 10.53 7.28
C LYS A 87 1.69 11.03 6.59
N THR A 88 1.88 10.60 5.34
CA THR A 88 2.91 11.15 4.46
C THR A 88 2.21 11.87 3.31
N LYS A 89 2.44 13.16 3.18
CA LYS A 89 1.80 13.99 2.17
C LYS A 89 2.76 14.23 1.02
N TYR A 90 2.32 13.94 -0.19
CA TYR A 90 3.08 14.16 -1.40
C TYR A 90 2.34 15.09 -2.35
N THR A 91 3.11 15.94 -3.04
CA THR A 91 2.70 16.63 -4.24
C THR A 91 3.56 16.11 -5.40
N LEU A 92 3.12 15.00 -5.98
CA LEU A 92 3.83 14.38 -7.10
C LEU A 92 3.84 15.33 -8.31
N ASP A 93 5.00 15.86 -8.65
CA ASP A 93 5.21 16.73 -9.82
C ASP A 93 5.95 15.98 -10.92
N GLY A 94 5.50 16.17 -12.15
CA GLY A 94 6.07 15.47 -13.28
C GLY A 94 5.36 15.77 -14.61
N ASN A 95 5.21 14.74 -15.44
CA ASN A 95 4.71 14.92 -16.79
C ASN A 95 3.68 13.87 -17.18
N ILE A 96 2.71 14.28 -17.98
CA ILE A 96 1.91 13.38 -18.79
C ILE A 96 2.52 13.35 -20.18
N SER A 97 2.84 12.16 -20.67
CA SER A 97 3.30 11.91 -22.03
C SER A 97 2.30 11.04 -22.77
N VAL A 98 1.89 11.46 -23.94
CA VAL A 98 1.11 10.63 -24.85
C VAL A 98 1.98 10.21 -26.02
N THR A 99 2.06 8.90 -26.27
CA THR A 99 2.84 8.31 -27.34
C THR A 99 1.96 7.41 -28.20
N GLY A 100 2.03 7.58 -29.53
CA GLY A 100 1.25 6.80 -30.46
C GLY A 100 1.55 7.21 -31.93
N PRO A 101 0.83 6.62 -32.89
CA PRO A 101 1.09 6.84 -34.30
C PRO A 101 0.74 8.26 -34.82
N SER A 102 -0.04 9.03 -34.04
CA SER A 102 -0.44 10.40 -34.44
C SER A 102 0.30 11.46 -33.61
N ALA A 103 1.20 12.20 -34.30
CA ALA A 103 1.92 13.30 -33.65
C ALA A 103 0.98 14.39 -33.08
N ALA A 104 -0.15 14.65 -33.73
CA ALA A 104 -1.15 15.61 -33.23
C ALA A 104 -1.78 15.15 -31.91
N ILE A 105 -2.12 13.87 -31.76
CA ILE A 105 -2.65 13.30 -30.51
C ILE A 105 -1.58 13.33 -29.42
N ASN A 106 -0.34 13.02 -29.75
CA ASN A 106 0.77 13.06 -28.81
C ASN A 106 0.97 14.47 -28.23
N LEU A 107 1.01 15.48 -29.09
CA LEU A 107 1.12 16.88 -28.66
C LEU A 107 -0.12 17.38 -27.91
N ALA A 108 -1.32 16.97 -28.33
CA ALA A 108 -2.57 17.36 -27.66
C ALA A 108 -2.69 16.79 -26.24
N GLY A 109 -2.13 15.60 -25.99
CA GLY A 109 -2.22 14.90 -24.72
C GLY A 109 -1.10 15.22 -23.72
N SER A 110 0.08 15.61 -24.20
CA SER A 110 1.29 15.78 -23.37
C SER A 110 1.35 17.16 -22.70
N SER A 111 1.76 17.18 -21.43
CA SER A 111 1.96 18.43 -20.65
C SER A 111 2.69 18.09 -19.34
N GLY A 112 3.20 19.14 -18.65
CA GLY A 112 3.50 19.01 -17.21
C GLY A 112 2.23 18.69 -16.43
N ALA A 113 2.35 17.95 -15.34
CA ALA A 113 1.21 17.60 -14.50
C ALA A 113 1.63 17.31 -13.06
N LYS A 114 0.70 17.50 -12.11
CA LYS A 114 0.89 17.17 -10.70
C LYS A 114 -0.34 16.52 -10.10
N THR A 115 -0.15 15.81 -8.98
CA THR A 115 -1.24 15.28 -8.16
C THR A 115 -0.84 15.25 -6.69
N ASP A 116 -1.78 15.55 -5.81
CA ASP A 116 -1.59 15.42 -4.37
C ASP A 116 -2.00 14.01 -3.91
N VAL A 117 -1.17 13.40 -3.07
CA VAL A 117 -1.41 12.04 -2.53
C VAL A 117 -1.07 12.03 -1.05
N ASP A 118 -2.07 11.77 -0.21
CA ASP A 118 -1.90 11.62 1.23
C ASP A 118 -1.86 10.12 1.58
N LEU A 119 -0.66 9.55 1.76
CA LEU A 119 -0.56 8.19 2.30
C LEU A 119 -1.07 8.15 3.75
N PRO A 120 -1.84 7.11 4.11
CA PRO A 120 -2.54 7.03 5.37
C PRO A 120 -1.61 6.98 6.58
N ASP A 121 -2.11 7.46 7.70
CA ASP A 121 -1.57 7.17 9.01
C ASP A 121 -1.90 5.73 9.43
N LEU A 122 -1.12 5.23 10.38
CA LEU A 122 -1.21 3.86 10.87
C LEU A 122 -1.11 3.84 12.39
N PHE A 123 -2.09 3.22 13.04
CA PHE A 123 -2.07 2.91 14.47
C PHE A 123 -2.03 1.40 14.66
N ILE A 124 -1.20 0.90 15.59
CA ILE A 124 -1.08 -0.52 15.93
C ILE A 124 -1.10 -0.68 17.44
N LEU A 125 -1.93 -1.59 17.91
CA LEU A 125 -1.95 -2.12 19.27
C LEU A 125 -1.61 -3.61 19.21
N SER A 126 -0.58 -4.04 19.95
CA SER A 126 -0.10 -5.41 19.95
C SER A 126 0.02 -5.96 21.37
N ILE A 127 -0.19 -7.26 21.52
CA ILE A 127 0.06 -7.99 22.75
C ILE A 127 0.92 -9.23 22.47
N ALA A 128 1.85 -9.51 23.37
CA ALA A 128 2.60 -10.77 23.40
C ALA A 128 2.47 -11.37 24.81
N GLN A 129 1.93 -12.59 24.88
CA GLN A 129 1.70 -13.31 26.12
C GLN A 129 2.42 -14.65 26.11
N GLY A 130 3.42 -14.79 26.97
CA GLY A 130 4.04 -16.09 27.26
C GLY A 130 3.12 -16.98 28.09
N ILE A 131 3.11 -18.26 27.78
CA ILE A 131 2.36 -19.31 28.52
C ILE A 131 3.33 -20.45 28.80
N GLY A 132 3.78 -20.55 30.04
CA GLY A 132 4.88 -21.43 30.41
C GLY A 132 6.16 -21.07 29.67
N ASP A 133 7.02 -22.07 29.42
CA ASP A 133 8.34 -21.87 28.83
C ASP A 133 8.37 -22.08 27.29
N GLN A 134 7.28 -22.61 26.74
CA GLN A 134 7.25 -23.09 25.36
C GLN A 134 6.35 -22.26 24.45
N TRP A 135 5.27 -21.67 24.96
CA TRP A 135 4.29 -20.97 24.14
C TRP A 135 4.35 -19.45 24.33
N GLU A 136 4.16 -18.75 23.25
CA GLU A 136 3.89 -17.30 23.24
C GLU A 136 2.75 -17.03 22.27
N ILE A 137 1.69 -16.43 22.75
CA ILE A 137 0.54 -16.00 21.94
C ILE A 137 0.72 -14.54 21.59
N LEU A 138 0.45 -14.21 20.35
CA LEU A 138 0.57 -12.86 19.79
C LEU A 138 -0.77 -12.40 19.24
N GLY A 139 -1.12 -11.17 19.51
CA GLY A 139 -2.29 -10.54 18.92
C GLY A 139 -1.98 -9.12 18.52
N ASP A 140 -2.50 -8.67 17.40
CA ASP A 140 -2.45 -7.27 17.03
C ASP A 140 -3.73 -6.80 16.35
N VAL A 141 -4.03 -5.52 16.58
CA VAL A 141 -5.08 -4.77 15.90
C VAL A 141 -4.43 -3.54 15.31
N SER A 142 -4.59 -3.34 14.03
CA SER A 142 -4.13 -2.13 13.37
C SER A 142 -5.26 -1.41 12.64
N TRP A 143 -5.19 -0.08 12.69
CA TRP A 143 -6.07 0.81 11.96
C TRP A 143 -5.24 1.65 11.00
N MET A 144 -5.74 1.85 9.77
CA MET A 144 -5.10 2.64 8.75
C MET A 144 -6.10 3.63 8.14
N GLY A 145 -5.74 4.92 8.14
CA GLY A 145 -6.58 6.05 7.75
C GLY A 145 -6.68 6.24 6.23
N TRP A 146 -7.11 5.23 5.48
CA TRP A 146 -7.24 5.28 4.02
C TRP A 146 -8.27 6.29 3.52
N SER A 147 -9.16 6.78 4.38
CA SER A 147 -10.11 7.85 4.04
C SER A 147 -9.42 9.18 3.65
N SER A 148 -8.10 9.28 3.84
CA SER A 148 -7.28 10.38 3.30
C SER A 148 -7.18 10.35 1.76
N VAL A 149 -7.37 9.19 1.12
CA VAL A 149 -7.28 9.00 -0.34
C VAL A 149 -8.69 8.86 -0.90
N LYS A 150 -9.37 9.98 -1.15
CA LYS A 150 -10.73 9.98 -1.72
C LYS A 150 -10.74 10.05 -3.24
N GLU A 151 -9.83 10.82 -3.78
CA GLU A 151 -9.65 10.99 -5.22
C GLU A 151 -8.19 11.40 -5.49
N LEU A 152 -7.72 11.10 -6.67
CA LEU A 152 -6.42 11.55 -7.17
C LEU A 152 -6.68 12.37 -8.43
N ASP A 153 -6.52 13.69 -8.31
CA ASP A 153 -6.70 14.63 -9.40
C ASP A 153 -5.36 14.92 -10.04
N ILE A 154 -5.16 14.46 -11.27
CA ILE A 154 -3.98 14.80 -12.05
C ILE A 154 -4.29 16.11 -12.80
N VAL A 155 -3.66 17.20 -12.37
CA VAL A 155 -3.85 18.55 -12.90
C VAL A 155 -2.66 18.95 -13.75
N ARG A 156 -2.92 19.56 -14.91
CA ARG A 156 -1.88 20.06 -15.80
C ARG A 156 -1.17 21.27 -15.20
N THR A 157 0.14 21.23 -15.14
CA THR A 157 0.98 22.38 -14.70
C THR A 157 1.41 23.27 -15.85
N SER A 158 1.42 22.73 -17.08
CA SER A 158 1.65 23.47 -18.31
C SER A 158 0.54 23.20 -19.33
N PRO A 159 0.29 24.11 -20.29
CA PRO A 159 -0.72 23.86 -21.32
C PRO A 159 -0.29 22.73 -22.24
N SER A 160 -1.27 21.96 -22.76
CA SER A 160 -1.12 21.12 -23.94
C SER A 160 -1.67 21.85 -25.18
N LEU A 161 -1.62 21.21 -26.34
CA LEU A 161 -2.19 21.80 -27.55
C LEU A 161 -3.69 22.09 -27.45
N THR A 162 -4.44 21.31 -26.64
CA THR A 162 -5.90 21.37 -26.55
C THR A 162 -6.43 21.75 -25.17
N SER A 163 -5.57 21.84 -24.15
CA SER A 163 -5.99 22.04 -22.78
C SER A 163 -5.09 23.05 -22.06
N PRO A 164 -5.64 24.04 -21.35
CA PRO A 164 -4.84 25.03 -20.62
C PRO A 164 -4.19 24.43 -19.36
N ALA A 165 -3.16 25.11 -18.84
CA ALA A 165 -2.65 24.85 -17.51
C ALA A 165 -3.78 25.03 -16.47
N GLY A 166 -3.75 24.21 -15.40
CA GLY A 166 -4.79 24.17 -14.37
C GLY A 166 -5.99 23.26 -14.72
N SER A 167 -6.08 22.75 -15.97
CA SER A 167 -7.12 21.80 -16.32
C SER A 167 -6.84 20.39 -15.78
N THR A 168 -7.89 19.69 -15.38
CA THR A 168 -7.80 18.29 -14.95
C THR A 168 -7.54 17.37 -16.15
N ALA A 169 -6.46 16.60 -16.09
CA ALA A 169 -6.11 15.61 -17.11
C ALA A 169 -6.72 14.24 -16.83
N GLN A 170 -6.89 13.91 -15.56
CA GLN A 170 -7.49 12.64 -15.12
C GLN A 170 -7.93 12.75 -13.66
N ILE A 171 -9.05 12.11 -13.34
CA ILE A 171 -9.53 11.90 -11.98
C ILE A 171 -9.59 10.40 -11.72
N LEU A 172 -9.02 9.96 -10.60
CA LEU A 172 -9.16 8.60 -10.09
C LEU A 172 -9.97 8.69 -8.79
N GLU A 173 -11.28 8.52 -8.87
CA GLU A 173 -12.19 8.57 -7.73
C GLU A 173 -12.16 7.23 -7.00
N THR A 174 -11.57 7.18 -5.82
CA THR A 174 -11.38 5.97 -5.02
C THR A 174 -12.34 5.87 -3.84
N ARG A 175 -12.69 7.01 -3.22
CA ARG A 175 -13.53 7.13 -2.01
C ARG A 175 -13.16 6.13 -0.92
N PHE A 176 -11.87 5.87 -0.75
CA PHE A 176 -11.38 4.87 0.20
C PHE A 176 -11.90 5.14 1.61
N LYS A 177 -12.16 4.07 2.34
CA LYS A 177 -12.56 4.07 3.75
C LYS A 177 -11.42 3.56 4.62
N ASP A 178 -11.42 3.96 5.88
CA ASP A 178 -10.45 3.46 6.86
C ASP A 178 -10.57 1.95 7.02
N THR A 179 -9.43 1.32 7.27
CA THR A 179 -9.35 -0.13 7.38
C THR A 179 -8.87 -0.59 8.74
N TRP A 180 -9.28 -1.80 9.10
CA TRP A 180 -8.84 -2.52 10.28
C TRP A 180 -8.22 -3.85 9.88
N ARG A 181 -7.16 -4.22 10.57
CA ARG A 181 -6.56 -5.54 10.47
C ARG A 181 -6.48 -6.15 11.86
N PHE A 182 -6.90 -7.41 11.97
CA PHE A 182 -6.84 -8.21 13.18
C PHE A 182 -5.93 -9.40 12.91
N ALA A 183 -4.97 -9.65 13.79
CA ALA A 183 -4.07 -10.79 13.65
C ALA A 183 -3.91 -11.54 14.98
N LEU A 184 -3.82 -12.85 14.87
CA LEU A 184 -3.53 -13.76 15.97
C LEU A 184 -2.42 -14.71 15.54
N GLY A 185 -1.43 -14.89 16.39
CA GLY A 185 -0.30 -15.77 16.14
C GLY A 185 0.11 -16.54 17.36
N ALA A 186 0.85 -17.60 17.13
CA ALA A 186 1.47 -18.41 18.18
C ALA A 186 2.91 -18.78 17.81
N ASN A 187 3.78 -18.68 18.77
CA ASN A 187 5.13 -19.22 18.75
C ASN A 187 5.18 -20.46 19.65
N TYR A 188 5.76 -21.53 19.15
CA TYR A 188 6.01 -22.75 19.91
C TYR A 188 7.50 -23.08 19.92
N LYS A 189 8.12 -22.98 21.09
CA LYS A 189 9.52 -23.35 21.31
C LYS A 189 9.60 -24.86 21.53
N MET A 190 9.82 -25.59 20.45
CA MET A 190 9.94 -27.07 20.51
C MET A 190 11.19 -27.51 21.27
N ARG A 191 12.32 -26.81 21.00
CA ARG A 191 13.62 -27.00 21.64
C ARG A 191 14.30 -25.64 21.80
N GLN A 192 15.48 -25.60 22.42
CA GLN A 192 16.22 -24.35 22.57
C GLN A 192 16.67 -23.74 21.23
N ASP A 193 16.89 -24.63 20.25
CA ASP A 193 17.37 -24.29 18.91
C ASP A 193 16.26 -24.22 17.84
N ILE A 194 15.04 -24.72 18.12
CA ILE A 194 13.94 -24.74 17.14
C ILE A 194 12.68 -24.09 17.72
N LYS A 195 12.14 -23.11 16.96
CA LYS A 195 10.87 -22.46 17.24
C LYS A 195 9.98 -22.50 16.00
N PHE A 196 8.75 -22.98 16.14
CA PHE A 196 7.70 -22.87 15.13
C PHE A 196 6.84 -21.64 15.35
N ARG A 197 6.28 -21.14 14.27
CA ARG A 197 5.37 -19.97 14.28
C ARG A 197 4.18 -20.25 13.37
N ALA A 198 3.00 -19.85 13.78
CA ALA A 198 1.80 -19.91 12.96
C ALA A 198 0.93 -18.68 13.25
N GLY A 199 0.14 -18.27 12.29
CA GLY A 199 -0.76 -17.14 12.49
C GLY A 199 -1.84 -17.05 11.44
N ILE A 200 -2.89 -16.33 11.80
CA ILE A 200 -4.00 -15.95 10.94
C ILE A 200 -4.24 -14.44 11.08
N ALA A 201 -4.60 -13.79 9.99
CA ALA A 201 -5.06 -12.41 10.04
C ALA A 201 -6.22 -12.18 9.07
N TYR A 202 -7.04 -11.20 9.40
CA TYR A 202 -8.07 -10.64 8.54
C TYR A 202 -7.81 -9.15 8.37
N ASP A 203 -7.90 -8.68 7.12
CA ASP A 203 -7.57 -7.33 6.71
C ASP A 203 -8.66 -6.85 5.75
N ASN A 204 -9.46 -5.87 6.15
CA ASN A 204 -10.52 -5.37 5.29
C ASN A 204 -10.00 -4.35 4.26
N SER A 205 -10.59 -4.38 3.08
CA SER A 205 -10.22 -3.50 1.97
C SER A 205 -10.64 -2.04 2.21
N PRO A 206 -9.83 -1.07 1.78
CA PRO A 206 -10.24 0.34 1.73
C PRO A 206 -11.28 0.63 0.65
N VAL A 207 -11.39 -0.20 -0.37
CA VAL A 207 -12.34 -0.01 -1.49
C VAL A 207 -13.77 -0.14 -0.99
N PRO A 208 -14.62 0.91 -1.10
CA PRO A 208 -15.95 0.88 -0.49
C PRO A 208 -16.92 -0.10 -1.16
N ASN A 209 -16.88 -0.22 -2.49
CA ASN A 209 -17.72 -1.11 -3.30
C ASN A 209 -17.14 -1.30 -4.71
N ASP A 210 -17.84 -2.01 -5.58
CA ASP A 210 -17.46 -2.31 -6.96
C ASP A 210 -17.47 -1.10 -7.90
N GLU A 211 -18.22 -0.03 -7.59
CA GLU A 211 -18.26 1.20 -8.38
C GLU A 211 -16.98 2.03 -8.26
N TYR A 212 -16.34 2.02 -7.07
CA TYR A 212 -15.11 2.76 -6.81
C TYR A 212 -13.86 1.90 -6.91
N ARG A 213 -14.02 0.64 -7.32
CA ARG A 213 -12.87 -0.21 -7.58
C ARG A 213 -12.22 0.16 -8.91
N ILE A 214 -10.93 0.44 -8.87
CA ILE A 214 -10.15 0.75 -10.06
C ILE A 214 -9.41 -0.49 -10.57
N THR A 215 -9.21 -0.59 -11.87
CA THR A 215 -8.57 -1.76 -12.51
C THR A 215 -7.14 -2.01 -12.05
N SER A 216 -6.42 -0.96 -11.72
CA SER A 216 -5.04 -1.04 -11.25
C SER A 216 -4.92 -1.51 -9.80
N LEU A 217 -6.02 -1.54 -9.04
CA LEU A 217 -6.09 -1.98 -7.66
C LEU A 217 -7.39 -2.75 -7.41
N PRO A 218 -7.50 -4.00 -7.89
CA PRO A 218 -8.68 -4.84 -7.70
C PRO A 218 -8.68 -5.45 -6.30
N ASP A 219 -8.70 -4.61 -5.27
CA ASP A 219 -8.57 -5.01 -3.88
C ASP A 219 -9.93 -5.38 -3.25
N ASN A 220 -9.91 -6.35 -2.33
CA ASN A 220 -11.03 -6.75 -1.47
C ASN A 220 -10.47 -7.25 -0.13
N ASP A 221 -11.35 -7.63 0.80
CA ASP A 221 -10.98 -8.18 2.09
C ASP A 221 -10.05 -9.40 1.94
N ARG A 222 -9.07 -9.51 2.83
CA ARG A 222 -8.01 -10.51 2.76
C ARG A 222 -7.93 -11.33 4.03
N THR A 223 -7.77 -12.63 3.86
CA THR A 223 -7.44 -13.57 4.94
C THR A 223 -6.02 -14.07 4.73
N TRP A 224 -5.21 -14.04 5.78
CA TRP A 224 -3.83 -14.45 5.78
C TRP A 224 -3.66 -15.70 6.60
N LEU A 225 -2.96 -16.69 6.07
CA LEU A 225 -2.46 -17.85 6.82
C LEU A 225 -0.94 -17.81 6.75
N THR A 226 -0.28 -17.92 7.90
CA THR A 226 1.17 -17.83 7.98
C THR A 226 1.75 -19.00 8.76
N ALA A 227 2.92 -19.46 8.33
CA ALA A 227 3.71 -20.45 9.05
C ALA A 227 5.20 -20.09 8.96
N GLY A 228 5.97 -20.47 9.97
CA GLY A 228 7.40 -20.21 9.97
C GLY A 228 8.16 -21.12 10.92
N VAL A 229 9.46 -21.18 10.70
CA VAL A 229 10.39 -21.90 11.57
C VAL A 229 11.65 -21.07 11.75
N GLN A 230 12.11 -21.00 12.98
CA GLN A 230 13.44 -20.49 13.32
C GLN A 230 14.30 -21.67 13.77
N TRP A 231 15.49 -21.77 13.20
CA TRP A 231 16.53 -22.67 13.62
C TRP A 231 17.79 -21.92 14.01
N LYS A 232 18.31 -22.22 15.20
CA LYS A 232 19.53 -21.64 15.76
C LYS A 232 20.65 -22.69 15.70
N PRO A 233 21.45 -22.76 14.61
CA PRO A 233 22.53 -23.73 14.49
C PRO A 233 23.64 -23.49 15.53
N THR A 234 23.78 -22.24 16.00
CA THR A 234 24.70 -21.88 17.09
C THR A 234 24.02 -20.90 18.06
N PRO A 235 24.56 -20.66 19.27
CA PRO A 235 24.03 -19.69 20.20
C PRO A 235 23.94 -18.26 19.64
N THR A 236 24.83 -17.93 18.68
CA THR A 236 24.96 -16.59 18.10
C THR A 236 24.34 -16.45 16.71
N SER A 237 23.82 -17.53 16.10
CA SER A 237 23.24 -17.48 14.77
C SER A 237 21.81 -18.04 14.72
N ALA A 238 20.98 -17.45 13.87
CA ALA A 238 19.62 -17.92 13.62
C ALA A 238 19.28 -17.86 12.13
N LEU A 239 18.59 -18.89 11.66
CA LEU A 239 17.95 -18.98 10.35
C LEU A 239 16.44 -18.96 10.57
N ASP A 240 15.76 -18.01 9.94
CA ASP A 240 14.31 -17.90 9.96
C ASP A 240 13.77 -18.16 8.56
N PHE A 241 12.77 -19.03 8.46
CA PHE A 241 12.01 -19.27 7.24
C PHE A 241 10.54 -18.98 7.51
N GLY A 242 9.88 -18.36 6.57
CA GLY A 242 8.46 -18.03 6.68
C GLY A 242 7.74 -18.14 5.36
N ALA A 243 6.47 -18.53 5.44
CA ALA A 243 5.55 -18.56 4.31
C ALA A 243 4.23 -17.91 4.72
N ALA A 244 3.60 -17.21 3.80
CA ALA A 244 2.25 -16.71 3.96
C ALA A 244 1.44 -17.01 2.70
N TYR A 245 0.19 -17.41 2.91
CA TYR A 245 -0.83 -17.48 1.88
C TYR A 245 -1.88 -16.42 2.15
N ILE A 246 -2.19 -15.63 1.14
CA ILE A 246 -3.15 -14.53 1.20
C ILE A 246 -4.29 -14.88 0.25
N TRP A 247 -5.45 -15.06 0.82
CA TRP A 247 -6.68 -15.24 0.08
C TRP A 247 -7.43 -13.91 0.04
N VAL A 248 -7.68 -13.39 -1.17
CA VAL A 248 -8.49 -12.21 -1.41
C VAL A 248 -9.92 -12.68 -1.71
N LYS A 249 -10.91 -12.10 -1.05
CA LYS A 249 -12.32 -12.37 -1.33
C LYS A 249 -12.62 -12.05 -2.79
N GLU A 250 -13.48 -12.86 -3.45
CA GLU A 250 -13.97 -12.61 -4.80
C GLU A 250 -14.36 -11.15 -5.00
N THR A 251 -13.91 -10.58 -6.10
CA THR A 251 -13.90 -9.15 -6.31
C THR A 251 -14.57 -8.81 -7.64
N SER A 252 -15.71 -8.16 -7.60
CA SER A 252 -16.38 -7.61 -8.78
C SER A 252 -15.95 -6.15 -9.01
N ILE A 253 -15.95 -5.72 -10.26
CA ILE A 253 -15.81 -4.33 -10.69
C ILE A 253 -17.03 -3.96 -11.54
N ASN A 254 -17.64 -2.82 -11.21
CA ASN A 254 -18.75 -2.23 -11.94
C ASN A 254 -18.57 -0.71 -11.97
N ASN A 255 -17.40 -0.28 -12.46
CA ASN A 255 -16.95 1.09 -12.35
C ASN A 255 -17.56 1.99 -13.41
N PRO A 256 -18.51 2.90 -13.05
CA PRO A 256 -19.13 3.87 -13.95
C PRO A 256 -18.28 5.13 -14.14
N GLY A 257 -17.08 5.22 -13.57
CA GLY A 257 -16.21 6.40 -13.63
C GLY A 257 -15.92 6.84 -15.06
N TRP A 258 -15.87 5.87 -15.98
CA TRP A 258 -15.72 6.11 -17.41
C TRP A 258 -16.95 6.82 -18.03
N ALA A 259 -18.15 6.56 -17.50
CA ALA A 259 -19.36 7.26 -17.91
C ALA A 259 -19.41 8.72 -17.42
N ARG A 260 -18.64 9.05 -16.38
CA ARG A 260 -18.48 10.43 -15.87
C ARG A 260 -17.40 11.20 -16.60
N ALA A 261 -16.53 10.53 -17.35
CA ALA A 261 -15.53 11.18 -18.18
C ALA A 261 -16.20 11.97 -19.32
N ASN A 262 -15.61 13.06 -19.72
CA ASN A 262 -16.09 13.83 -20.87
C ASN A 262 -15.00 13.85 -21.96
N PRO A 263 -15.18 13.13 -23.06
CA PRO A 263 -16.29 12.24 -23.43
C PRO A 263 -16.34 10.94 -22.61
N PRO A 264 -17.53 10.32 -22.48
CA PRO A 264 -17.67 9.04 -21.78
C PRO A 264 -16.86 7.94 -22.44
N GLN A 265 -16.16 7.12 -21.62
CA GLN A 265 -15.30 6.03 -22.12
C GLN A 265 -15.94 4.65 -21.98
N GLY A 266 -17.16 4.58 -21.40
CA GLY A 266 -17.91 3.34 -21.19
C GLY A 266 -17.88 2.84 -19.74
N LEU A 267 -18.67 1.81 -19.48
CA LEU A 267 -18.77 1.15 -18.19
C LEU A 267 -17.88 -0.10 -18.18
N LEU A 268 -17.02 -0.21 -17.16
CA LEU A 268 -16.21 -1.40 -16.96
C LEU A 268 -16.87 -2.36 -15.98
N ARG A 269 -17.08 -3.61 -16.41
CA ARG A 269 -17.60 -4.71 -15.58
C ARG A 269 -16.70 -5.94 -15.72
N GLY A 270 -16.53 -6.64 -14.62
CA GLY A 270 -15.77 -7.90 -14.58
C GLY A 270 -15.59 -8.39 -13.17
N ASP A 271 -14.95 -9.55 -13.04
CA ASP A 271 -14.64 -10.18 -11.78
C ASP A 271 -13.16 -10.52 -11.71
N TYR A 272 -12.61 -10.50 -10.50
CA TYR A 272 -11.23 -10.88 -10.20
C TYR A 272 -11.24 -11.98 -9.15
N ASP A 273 -10.45 -13.00 -9.38
CA ASP A 273 -10.05 -14.00 -8.39
C ASP A 273 -8.56 -13.87 -8.13
N SER A 274 -8.19 -13.62 -6.90
CA SER A 274 -6.81 -13.26 -6.56
C SER A 274 -6.33 -13.96 -5.29
N TYR A 275 -5.10 -14.44 -5.35
CA TYR A 275 -4.37 -14.95 -4.18
C TYR A 275 -2.89 -14.62 -4.31
N SER A 276 -2.17 -14.70 -3.21
CA SER A 276 -0.72 -14.48 -3.21
C SER A 276 0.00 -15.42 -2.26
N TRP A 277 1.19 -15.82 -2.65
CA TRP A 277 2.16 -16.52 -1.81
C TRP A 277 3.34 -15.61 -1.50
N LEU A 278 3.74 -15.57 -0.24
CA LEU A 278 4.95 -14.91 0.19
C LEU A 278 5.88 -15.95 0.82
N LEU A 279 7.13 -15.92 0.42
CA LEU A 279 8.19 -16.76 1.00
C LEU A 279 9.32 -15.84 1.46
N GLY A 280 9.84 -16.09 2.64
CA GLY A 280 10.94 -15.31 3.20
C GLY A 280 11.96 -16.18 3.91
N ALA A 281 13.22 -15.79 3.83
CA ALA A 281 14.32 -16.34 4.58
C ALA A 281 15.17 -15.22 5.16
N GLN A 282 15.63 -15.38 6.40
CA GLN A 282 16.50 -14.43 7.07
C GLN A 282 17.61 -15.18 7.81
N TYR A 283 18.82 -14.67 7.72
CA TYR A 283 19.95 -15.08 8.55
C TYR A 283 20.32 -13.94 9.50
N SER A 284 20.49 -14.27 10.77
CA SER A 284 20.92 -13.31 11.81
C SER A 284 22.15 -13.88 12.54
N MET A 285 23.13 -13.02 12.78
CA MET A 285 24.35 -13.39 13.54
C MET A 285 24.64 -12.29 14.56
N GLY A 286 24.86 -12.68 15.80
CA GLY A 286 25.39 -11.81 16.86
C GLY A 286 26.92 -11.91 16.94
N PHE A 287 27.56 -10.83 17.28
CA PHE A 287 29.02 -10.70 17.46
C PHE A 287 29.36 -10.58 18.94
#